data_0bcc0e33a12f37ab4dcb9a49ffd2f360
#
_entry.id   0bcc0e33a12f37ab4dcb9a49ffd2f360
#
_cell.length_a   1.000
_cell.length_b   1.000
_cell.length_c   1.000
_cell.angle_alpha   90.00
_cell.angle_beta   90.00
_cell.angle_gamma   90.00
#
_symmetry.space_group_name_H-M   'P 1'
#
loop_
_entity.id
_entity.type
_entity.pdbx_description
1 polymer ?
#
loop_
_entity_poly.entity_id
_entity_poly.type
_entity_poly.pdbx_seq_one_letter_code
_entity_poly.pdbx_strand_id
1 'polypeptide(L)'
;MTKKVLVITDAQNEFITGALGNKECEAAVKNTVAAAESGEYYKVIITKDTHTADYLDTQEGKRLPILHGQEGTAGYEIHPDIVKAVREQYAPENVITVKKPTFGSPEFGKLLKTIWEEVTAAGEAAEGEYPMEVDFTGFCTGICVLSNVVMAKAFVPEARVCVIEKA
;
A
#
# COMPACT_ATOMS: atom_id res chain seq x y z
N MET A 1 -3.42 -23.62 0.55
CA MET A 1 -3.46 -22.55 -0.51
C MET A 1 -2.91 -21.27 0.06
N THR A 2 -1.98 -20.65 -0.63
CA THR A 2 -1.39 -19.35 -0.29
C THR A 2 -2.46 -18.25 -0.17
N LYS A 3 -2.47 -17.52 0.92
CA LYS A 3 -3.29 -16.32 1.07
C LYS A 3 -2.54 -15.11 0.54
N LYS A 4 -3.11 -14.41 -0.43
CA LYS A 4 -2.49 -13.22 -1.02
C LYS A 4 -3.03 -11.94 -0.37
N VAL A 5 -2.15 -10.99 -0.11
CA VAL A 5 -2.47 -9.64 0.39
C VAL A 5 -1.98 -8.63 -0.62
N LEU A 6 -2.87 -7.77 -1.11
CA LEU A 6 -2.50 -6.63 -1.96
C LEU A 6 -2.23 -5.41 -1.07
N VAL A 7 -1.08 -4.78 -1.28
CA VAL A 7 -0.74 -3.51 -0.65
C VAL A 7 -0.69 -2.43 -1.71
N ILE A 8 -1.63 -1.51 -1.66
CA ILE A 8 -1.69 -0.33 -2.53
C ILE A 8 -1.09 0.83 -1.73
N THR A 9 0.15 1.16 -2.07
CA THR A 9 0.91 2.18 -1.34
C THR A 9 0.63 3.57 -1.88
N ASP A 10 0.06 4.44 -1.05
CA ASP A 10 -0.09 5.89 -1.26
C ASP A 10 -0.60 6.28 -2.65
N ALA A 11 -1.60 5.57 -3.15
CA ALA A 11 -2.19 5.84 -4.45
C ALA A 11 -3.13 7.09 -4.41
N GLN A 12 -2.65 8.16 -3.77
CA GLN A 12 -3.33 9.43 -3.60
C GLN A 12 -3.16 10.31 -4.86
N ASN A 13 -4.14 11.14 -5.15
CA ASN A 13 -4.11 11.99 -6.35
C ASN A 13 -2.87 12.88 -6.43
N GLU A 14 -2.36 13.35 -5.30
CA GLU A 14 -1.18 14.22 -5.25
C GLU A 14 0.11 13.55 -5.73
N PHE A 15 0.22 12.21 -5.62
CA PHE A 15 1.35 11.43 -6.13
C PHE A 15 1.15 10.95 -7.57
N ILE A 16 -0.03 11.13 -8.15
CA ILE A 16 -0.38 10.65 -9.48
C ILE A 16 -0.49 11.83 -10.45
N THR A 17 -1.43 12.74 -10.21
CA THR A 17 -1.74 13.89 -11.07
C THR A 17 -1.45 15.24 -10.39
N GLY A 18 -1.15 15.23 -9.10
CA GLY A 18 -0.92 16.43 -8.29
C GLY A 18 0.54 16.89 -8.26
N ALA A 19 0.89 17.64 -7.22
CA ALA A 19 2.17 18.34 -7.10
C ALA A 19 3.41 17.42 -7.10
N LEU A 20 3.26 16.17 -6.71
CA LEU A 20 4.30 15.14 -6.66
C LEU A 20 4.13 14.07 -7.77
N GLY A 21 3.11 14.24 -8.61
CA GLY A 21 2.80 13.31 -9.71
C GLY A 21 3.67 13.53 -10.96
N ASN A 22 3.64 12.53 -11.83
CA ASN A 22 4.28 12.57 -13.14
C ASN A 22 3.60 11.59 -14.10
N LYS A 23 4.00 11.59 -15.38
CA LYS A 23 3.39 10.75 -16.43
C LYS A 23 3.58 9.25 -16.18
N GLU A 24 4.66 8.85 -15.55
CA GLU A 24 4.93 7.47 -15.19
C GLU A 24 3.96 7.01 -14.08
N CYS A 25 3.71 7.87 -13.09
CA CYS A 25 2.71 7.62 -12.06
C CYS A 25 1.29 7.51 -12.65
N GLU A 26 0.91 8.42 -13.55
CA GLU A 26 -0.38 8.33 -14.26
C GLU A 26 -0.51 7.02 -15.06
N ALA A 27 0.55 6.59 -15.73
CA ALA A 27 0.57 5.35 -16.50
C ALA A 27 0.46 4.10 -15.62
N ALA A 28 0.98 4.13 -14.39
CA ALA A 28 0.96 3.02 -13.45
C ALA A 28 -0.44 2.77 -12.85
N VAL A 29 -1.33 3.77 -12.82
CA VAL A 29 -2.69 3.63 -12.27
C VAL A 29 -3.43 2.44 -12.86
N LYS A 30 -3.39 2.25 -14.18
CA LYS A 30 -4.08 1.15 -14.86
C LYS A 30 -3.63 -0.24 -14.39
N ASN A 31 -2.36 -0.38 -14.03
CA ASN A 31 -1.82 -1.65 -13.58
C ASN A 31 -2.18 -1.89 -12.09
N THR A 32 -2.22 -0.83 -11.29
CA THR A 32 -2.76 -0.88 -9.92
C THR A 32 -4.25 -1.26 -9.93
N VAL A 33 -5.04 -0.68 -10.84
CA VAL A 33 -6.45 -1.04 -11.05
C VAL A 33 -6.56 -2.51 -11.45
N ALA A 34 -5.78 -2.96 -12.43
CA ALA A 34 -5.81 -4.36 -12.88
C ALA A 34 -5.46 -5.35 -11.76
N ALA A 35 -4.49 -5.01 -10.89
CA ALA A 35 -4.17 -5.82 -9.73
C ALA A 35 -5.36 -5.90 -8.76
N ALA A 36 -6.03 -4.79 -8.49
CA ALA A 36 -7.22 -4.77 -7.65
C ALA A 36 -8.39 -5.54 -8.28
N GLU A 37 -8.62 -5.40 -9.59
CA GLU A 37 -9.70 -6.07 -10.34
C GLU A 37 -9.51 -7.58 -10.46
N SER A 38 -8.31 -8.12 -10.20
CA SER A 38 -8.07 -9.57 -10.25
C SER A 38 -8.96 -10.35 -9.28
N GLY A 39 -9.40 -9.75 -8.18
CA GLY A 39 -10.26 -10.36 -7.17
C GLY A 39 -9.59 -11.51 -6.39
N GLU A 40 -8.29 -11.74 -6.57
CA GLU A 40 -7.59 -12.91 -6.02
C GLU A 40 -7.04 -12.71 -4.59
N TYR A 41 -7.14 -11.50 -4.05
CA TYR A 41 -6.54 -11.19 -2.76
C TYR A 41 -7.48 -11.46 -1.58
N TYR A 42 -6.93 -12.09 -0.56
CA TYR A 42 -7.63 -12.34 0.71
C TYR A 42 -7.91 -11.03 1.45
N LYS A 43 -6.95 -10.09 1.44
CA LYS A 43 -7.10 -8.74 1.99
C LYS A 43 -6.41 -7.72 1.10
N VAL A 44 -6.95 -6.50 1.12
CA VAL A 44 -6.35 -5.32 0.48
C VAL A 44 -5.99 -4.30 1.56
N ILE A 45 -4.75 -3.85 1.59
CA ILE A 45 -4.28 -2.80 2.47
C ILE A 45 -3.97 -1.57 1.61
N ILE A 46 -4.59 -0.44 1.94
CA ILE A 46 -4.32 0.84 1.28
C ILE A 46 -3.58 1.71 2.28
N THR A 47 -2.33 2.09 1.99
CA THR A 47 -1.66 3.09 2.80
C THR A 47 -1.98 4.50 2.28
N LYS A 48 -2.05 5.46 3.18
CA LYS A 48 -2.21 6.88 2.86
C LYS A 48 -1.15 7.68 3.58
N ASP A 49 -0.32 8.37 2.83
CA ASP A 49 0.61 9.34 3.39
C ASP A 49 -0.18 10.47 4.04
N THR A 50 0.11 10.75 5.32
CA THR A 50 -0.75 11.62 6.12
C THR A 50 0.11 12.49 7.01
N HIS A 51 0.14 13.78 6.71
CA HIS A 51 0.95 14.76 7.43
C HIS A 51 0.10 15.82 8.11
N THR A 52 0.61 16.33 9.20
CA THR A 52 0.06 17.48 9.93
C THR A 52 0.53 18.80 9.30
N ALA A 53 -0.10 19.92 9.69
CA ALA A 53 0.19 21.24 9.13
C ALA A 53 1.65 21.70 9.35
N ASP A 54 2.35 21.13 10.33
CA ASP A 54 3.75 21.39 10.65
C ASP A 54 4.74 20.53 9.84
N TYR A 55 4.27 19.81 8.80
CA TYR A 55 5.12 18.95 7.97
C TYR A 55 6.40 19.64 7.51
N LEU A 56 6.32 20.90 7.06
CA LEU A 56 7.49 21.64 6.56
C LEU A 56 8.56 21.89 7.63
N ASP A 57 8.23 21.80 8.90
CA ASP A 57 9.18 21.91 10.03
C ASP A 57 9.87 20.60 10.36
N THR A 58 9.37 19.49 9.83
CA THR A 58 9.95 18.15 10.03
C THR A 58 11.26 17.98 9.25
N GLN A 59 12.04 16.95 9.58
CA GLN A 59 13.23 16.61 8.82
C GLN A 59 12.91 16.25 7.36
N GLU A 60 11.81 15.55 7.15
CA GLU A 60 11.33 15.17 5.81
C GLU A 60 10.91 16.41 5.04
N GLY A 61 10.06 17.26 5.62
CA GLY A 61 9.60 18.50 4.99
C GLY A 61 10.72 19.47 4.62
N LYS A 62 11.83 19.48 5.37
CA LYS A 62 13.03 20.24 4.99
C LYS A 62 13.77 19.69 3.77
N ARG A 63 13.59 18.39 3.47
CA ARG A 63 14.20 17.72 2.31
C ARG A 63 13.27 17.70 1.09
N LEU A 64 11.97 17.58 1.34
CA LEU A 64 10.92 17.65 0.33
C LEU A 64 9.93 18.78 0.72
N PRO A 65 10.25 20.05 0.42
CA PRO A 65 9.49 21.21 0.86
C PRO A 65 8.21 21.44 0.03
N ILE A 66 7.43 20.39 -0.15
CA ILE A 66 6.12 20.39 -0.82
C ILE A 66 5.10 19.86 0.16
N LEU A 67 4.19 20.72 0.61
CA LEU A 67 3.13 20.30 1.52
C LEU A 67 2.21 19.30 0.81
N HIS A 68 2.05 18.12 1.38
CA HIS A 68 1.23 17.03 0.89
C HIS A 68 0.68 16.21 2.06
N GLY A 69 -0.09 15.15 1.78
CA GLY A 69 -0.66 14.29 2.83
C GLY A 69 -1.68 15.01 3.72
N GLN A 70 -2.28 16.10 3.27
CA GLN A 70 -3.20 16.91 4.08
C GLN A 70 -4.62 16.36 3.98
N GLU A 71 -5.14 15.83 5.10
CA GLU A 71 -6.52 15.33 5.17
C GLU A 71 -7.55 16.40 4.75
N GLY A 72 -8.58 15.96 4.04
CA GLY A 72 -9.66 16.83 3.56
C GLY A 72 -9.35 17.57 2.25
N THR A 73 -8.18 17.36 1.67
CA THR A 73 -7.85 17.90 0.34
C THR A 73 -8.14 16.88 -0.77
N ALA A 74 -8.42 17.35 -1.97
CA ALA A 74 -8.58 16.48 -3.14
C ALA A 74 -7.31 15.69 -3.47
N GLY A 75 -6.13 16.24 -3.20
CA GLY A 75 -4.83 15.58 -3.37
C GLY A 75 -4.65 14.38 -2.46
N TYR A 76 -5.16 14.47 -1.23
CA TYR A 76 -5.12 13.41 -0.23
C TYR A 76 -5.96 12.17 -0.56
N GLU A 77 -7.00 12.33 -1.39
CA GLU A 77 -7.88 11.20 -1.71
C GLU A 77 -7.19 10.19 -2.65
N ILE A 78 -7.50 8.91 -2.44
CA ILE A 78 -7.05 7.82 -3.32
C ILE A 78 -7.67 8.02 -4.71
N HIS A 79 -6.92 7.70 -5.75
CA HIS A 79 -7.35 7.82 -7.14
C HIS A 79 -8.71 7.10 -7.35
N PRO A 80 -9.70 7.76 -7.98
CA PRO A 80 -11.07 7.27 -8.04
C PRO A 80 -11.22 5.90 -8.71
N ASP A 81 -10.44 5.62 -9.76
CA ASP A 81 -10.49 4.32 -10.45
C ASP A 81 -9.99 3.18 -9.57
N ILE A 82 -8.99 3.43 -8.72
CA ILE A 82 -8.47 2.45 -7.75
C ILE A 82 -9.52 2.20 -6.66
N VAL A 83 -10.14 3.26 -6.13
CA VAL A 83 -11.23 3.14 -5.16
C VAL A 83 -12.38 2.33 -5.73
N LYS A 84 -12.76 2.60 -6.99
CA LYS A 84 -13.82 1.86 -7.69
C LYS A 84 -13.46 0.38 -7.80
N ALA A 85 -12.29 0.06 -8.35
CA ALA A 85 -11.85 -1.33 -8.54
C ALA A 85 -11.86 -2.12 -7.22
N VAL A 86 -11.30 -1.53 -6.14
CA VAL A 86 -11.29 -2.18 -4.83
C VAL A 86 -12.71 -2.41 -4.30
N ARG A 87 -13.60 -1.42 -4.38
CA ARG A 87 -14.98 -1.54 -3.88
C ARG A 87 -15.84 -2.54 -4.65
N GLU A 88 -15.59 -2.71 -5.94
CA GLU A 88 -16.34 -3.65 -6.78
C GLU A 88 -15.90 -5.11 -6.54
N GLN A 89 -14.67 -5.36 -6.09
CA GLN A 89 -14.10 -6.69 -5.95
C GLN A 89 -14.05 -7.21 -4.51
N TYR A 90 -13.95 -6.32 -3.52
CA TYR A 90 -13.69 -6.73 -2.13
C TYR A 90 -14.76 -6.22 -1.18
N ALA A 91 -15.20 -7.10 -0.27
CA ALA A 91 -16.06 -6.72 0.83
C ALA A 91 -15.33 -5.73 1.78
N PRO A 92 -16.04 -4.75 2.35
CA PRO A 92 -15.40 -3.69 3.18
C PRO A 92 -14.53 -4.20 4.31
N GLU A 93 -14.88 -5.33 4.92
CA GLU A 93 -14.13 -5.98 6.01
C GLU A 93 -12.76 -6.55 5.55
N ASN A 94 -12.56 -6.70 4.25
CA ASN A 94 -11.30 -7.16 3.66
C ASN A 94 -10.43 -6.01 3.16
N VAL A 95 -10.88 -4.76 3.29
CA VAL A 95 -10.15 -3.56 2.87
C VAL A 95 -9.76 -2.74 4.09
N ILE A 96 -8.47 -2.58 4.32
CA ILE A 96 -7.93 -1.90 5.50
C ILE A 96 -7.13 -0.68 5.05
N THR A 97 -7.45 0.49 5.59
CA THR A 97 -6.67 1.71 5.34
C THR A 97 -5.73 1.99 6.50
N VAL A 98 -4.46 2.23 6.18
CA VAL A 98 -3.41 2.59 7.14
C VAL A 98 -2.92 4.01 6.82
N LYS A 99 -3.15 4.95 7.72
CA LYS A 99 -2.55 6.29 7.64
C LYS A 99 -1.13 6.23 8.19
N LYS A 100 -0.18 6.84 7.49
CA LYS A 100 1.23 6.85 7.90
C LYS A 100 1.83 8.25 7.79
N PRO A 101 2.56 8.71 8.81
CA PRO A 101 3.21 10.02 8.82
C PRO A 101 4.66 9.98 8.30
N THR A 102 5.11 8.85 7.79
CA THR A 102 6.49 8.58 7.34
C THR A 102 6.48 7.60 6.18
N PHE A 103 7.60 7.48 5.45
CA PHE A 103 7.71 6.60 4.27
C PHE A 103 7.33 5.14 4.55
N GLY A 104 7.90 4.55 5.61
CA GLY A 104 7.50 3.23 6.10
C GLY A 104 6.65 3.33 7.36
N SER A 105 5.73 2.38 7.58
CA SER A 105 4.82 2.40 8.71
C SER A 105 4.99 1.20 9.64
N PRO A 106 5.38 1.42 10.91
CA PRO A 106 5.35 0.36 11.91
C PRO A 106 3.96 -0.22 12.12
N GLU A 107 2.89 0.59 11.98
CA GLU A 107 1.51 0.14 12.12
C GLU A 107 1.12 -0.80 10.98
N PHE A 108 1.57 -0.52 9.76
CA PHE A 108 1.45 -1.43 8.62
C PHE A 108 2.16 -2.76 8.91
N GLY A 109 3.39 -2.72 9.45
CA GLY A 109 4.13 -3.93 9.80
C GLY A 109 3.41 -4.77 10.86
N LYS A 110 2.88 -4.16 11.92
CA LYS A 110 2.06 -4.83 12.95
C LYS A 110 0.80 -5.44 12.37
N LEU A 111 0.10 -4.72 11.47
CA LEU A 111 -1.08 -5.22 10.77
C LEU A 111 -0.74 -6.47 9.95
N LEU A 112 0.35 -6.44 9.18
CA LEU A 112 0.79 -7.61 8.42
C LEU A 112 1.10 -8.80 9.33
N LYS A 113 1.72 -8.56 10.48
CA LYS A 113 1.97 -9.63 11.46
C LYS A 113 0.68 -10.25 11.97
N THR A 114 -0.34 -9.43 12.28
CA THR A 114 -1.66 -9.93 12.68
C THR A 114 -2.28 -10.81 11.59
N ILE A 115 -2.25 -10.35 10.32
CA ILE A 115 -2.77 -11.13 9.19
C ILE A 115 -1.97 -12.43 9.01
N TRP A 116 -0.66 -12.39 9.18
CA TRP A 116 0.19 -13.59 9.16
C TRP A 116 -0.21 -14.60 10.22
N GLU A 117 -0.45 -14.15 11.46
CA GLU A 117 -0.90 -15.01 12.55
C GLU A 117 -2.28 -15.62 12.28
N GLU A 118 -3.23 -14.84 11.71
CA GLU A 118 -4.54 -15.35 11.27
C GLU A 118 -4.39 -16.45 10.21
N VAL A 119 -3.58 -16.20 9.20
CA VAL A 119 -3.38 -17.12 8.06
C VAL A 119 -2.71 -18.40 8.50
N THR A 120 -1.69 -18.33 9.34
CA THR A 120 -0.94 -19.50 9.81
C THR A 120 -1.72 -20.32 10.83
N ALA A 121 -2.57 -19.69 11.66
CA ALA A 121 -3.45 -20.38 12.57
C ALA A 121 -4.57 -21.17 11.84
N ALA A 122 -4.93 -20.76 10.63
CA ALA A 122 -5.97 -21.44 9.83
C ALA A 122 -5.48 -22.74 9.15
N GLY A 123 -4.20 -23.08 9.24
CA GLY A 123 -3.62 -24.31 8.72
C GLY A 123 -2.30 -24.08 7.98
N GLU A 124 -1.55 -25.15 7.79
CA GLU A 124 -0.27 -25.10 7.08
C GLU A 124 -0.49 -24.95 5.56
N ALA A 125 0.43 -24.24 4.91
CA ALA A 125 0.53 -24.22 3.46
C ALA A 125 0.94 -25.62 2.96
N ALA A 126 0.59 -25.94 1.72
CA ALA A 126 1.06 -27.15 1.09
C ALA A 126 2.59 -27.13 0.96
N GLU A 127 3.21 -28.31 0.85
CA GLU A 127 4.66 -28.42 0.68
C GLU A 127 5.13 -27.61 -0.52
N GLY A 128 6.08 -26.70 -0.30
CA GLY A 128 6.60 -25.79 -1.33
C GLY A 128 5.78 -24.51 -1.54
N GLU A 129 4.66 -24.33 -0.85
CA GLU A 129 3.88 -23.07 -0.88
C GLU A 129 4.23 -22.16 0.31
N TYR A 130 4.13 -20.85 0.09
CA TYR A 130 4.17 -19.87 1.18
C TYR A 130 2.78 -19.76 1.82
N PRO A 131 2.64 -19.71 3.15
CA PRO A 131 1.36 -19.44 3.79
C PRO A 131 0.73 -18.13 3.33
N MET A 132 1.56 -17.10 3.17
CA MET A 132 1.15 -15.77 2.74
C MET A 132 2.09 -15.19 1.66
N GLU A 133 1.50 -14.54 0.68
CA GLU A 133 2.18 -13.70 -0.31
C GLU A 133 1.69 -12.26 -0.15
N VAL A 134 2.59 -11.30 -0.22
CA VAL A 134 2.29 -9.85 -0.12
C VAL A 134 2.75 -9.18 -1.40
N ASP A 135 1.80 -8.73 -2.20
CA ASP A 135 2.04 -8.05 -3.46
C ASP A 135 1.91 -6.53 -3.27
N PHE A 136 2.94 -5.80 -3.63
CA PHE A 136 3.00 -4.35 -3.54
C PHE A 136 2.79 -3.68 -4.88
N THR A 137 1.97 -2.64 -4.87
CA THR A 137 1.81 -1.65 -5.94
C THR A 137 1.76 -0.25 -5.33
N GLY A 138 1.83 0.79 -6.16
CA GLY A 138 1.63 2.19 -5.72
C GLY A 138 2.85 3.09 -5.85
N PHE A 139 2.90 4.17 -5.06
CA PHE A 139 3.73 5.36 -5.32
C PHE A 139 4.50 5.79 -4.06
N CYS A 140 5.79 6.20 -4.14
CA CYS A 140 6.69 5.93 -5.28
C CYS A 140 7.51 4.70 -4.98
N THR A 141 7.88 3.95 -6.02
CA THR A 141 8.57 2.65 -5.88
C THR A 141 9.85 2.74 -5.03
N GLY A 142 10.69 3.73 -5.26
CA GLY A 142 11.98 3.90 -4.56
C GLY A 142 11.89 4.51 -3.16
N ILE A 143 10.72 4.91 -2.69
CA ILE A 143 10.53 5.61 -1.40
C ILE A 143 9.51 4.85 -0.54
N CYS A 144 8.23 5.15 -0.66
CA CYS A 144 7.19 4.58 0.20
C CYS A 144 6.99 3.08 -0.06
N VAL A 145 6.97 2.63 -1.32
CA VAL A 145 6.85 1.20 -1.65
C VAL A 145 8.04 0.44 -1.07
N LEU A 146 9.27 0.87 -1.38
CA LEU A 146 10.50 0.24 -0.87
C LEU A 146 10.49 0.18 0.67
N SER A 147 10.16 1.29 1.33
CA SER A 147 10.15 1.36 2.79
C SER A 147 9.15 0.37 3.40
N ASN A 148 7.95 0.24 2.83
CA ASN A 148 6.96 -0.71 3.32
C ASN A 148 7.28 -2.17 2.95
N VAL A 149 7.94 -2.43 1.83
CA VAL A 149 8.50 -3.76 1.49
C VAL A 149 9.52 -4.21 2.53
N VAL A 150 10.44 -3.31 2.93
CA VAL A 150 11.42 -3.61 3.99
C VAL A 150 10.71 -3.87 5.34
N MET A 151 9.69 -3.06 5.66
CA MET A 151 8.87 -3.29 6.86
C MET A 151 8.15 -4.65 6.80
N ALA A 152 7.56 -5.00 5.66
CA ALA A 152 6.93 -6.31 5.49
C ALA A 152 7.91 -7.46 5.77
N LYS A 153 9.11 -7.42 5.18
CA LYS A 153 10.13 -8.45 5.43
C LYS A 153 10.65 -8.46 6.87
N ALA A 154 10.64 -7.34 7.57
CA ALA A 154 11.03 -7.28 8.97
C ALA A 154 9.98 -7.90 9.91
N PHE A 155 8.69 -7.71 9.61
CA PHE A 155 7.59 -8.19 10.46
C PHE A 155 7.10 -9.60 10.11
N VAL A 156 7.17 -10.00 8.84
CA VAL A 156 6.73 -11.31 8.34
C VAL A 156 7.81 -11.92 7.42
N PRO A 157 8.96 -12.30 7.99
CA PRO A 157 10.14 -12.73 7.21
C PRO A 157 9.89 -13.96 6.35
N GLU A 158 8.97 -14.82 6.76
CA GLU A 158 8.62 -16.06 6.06
C GLU A 158 7.54 -15.87 4.96
N ALA A 159 6.90 -14.70 4.88
CA ALA A 159 6.01 -14.40 3.78
C ALA A 159 6.81 -14.16 2.48
N ARG A 160 6.24 -14.59 1.37
CA ARG A 160 6.71 -14.16 0.06
C ARG A 160 6.31 -12.70 -0.16
N VAL A 161 7.27 -11.85 -0.49
CA VAL A 161 7.01 -10.43 -0.76
C VAL A 161 7.41 -10.12 -2.21
N CYS A 162 6.47 -9.58 -2.96
CA CYS A 162 6.62 -9.23 -4.37
C CYS A 162 6.29 -7.75 -4.59
N VAL A 163 6.88 -7.16 -5.62
CA VAL A 163 6.48 -5.85 -6.13
C VAL A 163 5.98 -6.06 -7.55
N ILE A 164 4.78 -5.57 -7.85
CA ILE A 164 4.18 -5.67 -9.19
C ILE A 164 4.89 -4.64 -10.07
N GLU A 165 5.69 -5.14 -11.01
CA GLU A 165 6.39 -4.28 -11.96
C GLU A 165 5.38 -3.49 -12.79
N LYS A 166 5.64 -2.19 -12.97
CA LYS A 166 4.79 -1.24 -13.72
C LYS A 166 3.45 -0.88 -13.06
N ALA A 167 3.24 -1.19 -11.77
CA ALA A 167 2.03 -0.84 -11.04
C ALA A 167 2.33 0.03 -9.80
#